data_4a8ad7f7da0017a97bdd69065e067326
#
_entry.id   4a8ad7f7da0017a97bdd69065e067326
#
_cell.length_a   1.000
_cell.length_b   1.000
_cell.length_c   1.000
_cell.angle_alpha   90.00
_cell.angle_beta   90.00
_cell.angle_gamma   90.00
#
_symmetry.space_group_name_H-M   'P 1'
#
loop_
_entity.id
_entity.type
_entity.pdbx_description
1 polymer ?
#
loop_
_entity_poly.entity_id
_entity_poly.type
_entity_poly.pdbx_seq_one_letter_code
_entity_poly.pdbx_strand_id
1 'polypeptide(L)'
;MVELKPMEMGEILDGGLTLYRRHFGLLIRLGVIALWLPASINIYLQVTGGALQHSVLYVIVALLQYFCGLFLTAGAIRIISDSYLGKETALADAVGLGASKIIPLFGVGLGKGLLLGLLVVVIGMLAGVGVPLMSGSGVAGLLFFAVVFIGAIWLLAFVACGYAVTTQVVVLEPLDGAFDSFGRSWELTKGFKRKVANIAILAGIIFNIPVGVVSGLAQGLAVSNPGLSAVLAVVAALLPIVLTPLLACVFTLMYYDLRIRREAFDLQVLSQQLVSS
;
A
#
# COMPACT_ATOMS: atom_id res chain seq x y z
N MET A 1 -28.00 11.85 -1.74
CA MET A 1 -27.73 10.42 -1.40
C MET A 1 -26.50 10.00 -2.16
N VAL A 2 -25.54 9.35 -1.50
CA VAL A 2 -24.38 8.76 -2.17
C VAL A 2 -24.87 7.46 -2.81
N GLU A 3 -24.85 7.40 -4.14
CA GLU A 3 -25.25 6.18 -4.86
C GLU A 3 -24.12 5.17 -4.81
N LEU A 4 -24.23 4.21 -3.90
CA LEU A 4 -23.28 3.10 -3.77
C LEU A 4 -23.63 2.07 -4.83
N LYS A 5 -22.79 1.94 -5.86
CA LYS A 5 -22.95 0.98 -6.95
C LYS A 5 -21.66 0.18 -7.19
N PRO A 6 -21.74 -1.02 -7.74
CA PRO A 6 -20.58 -1.73 -8.21
C PRO A 6 -19.86 -0.91 -9.28
N MET A 7 -18.54 -0.70 -9.10
CA MET A 7 -17.72 0.12 -9.99
C MET A 7 -16.86 -0.76 -10.91
N GLU A 8 -16.55 -0.27 -12.11
CA GLU A 8 -15.51 -0.86 -12.95
C GLU A 8 -14.11 -0.39 -12.52
N MET A 9 -13.06 -1.02 -13.06
CA MET A 9 -11.68 -0.68 -12.71
C MET A 9 -11.35 0.80 -12.99
N GLY A 10 -11.76 1.31 -14.14
CA GLY A 10 -11.59 2.72 -14.52
C GLY A 10 -12.34 3.67 -13.59
N GLU A 11 -13.56 3.32 -13.18
CA GLU A 11 -14.37 4.11 -12.25
C GLU A 11 -13.74 4.18 -10.85
N ILE A 12 -13.10 3.09 -10.39
CA ILE A 12 -12.37 3.09 -9.09
C ILE A 12 -11.17 4.03 -9.13
N LEU A 13 -10.41 4.02 -10.23
CA LEU A 13 -9.24 4.88 -10.38
C LEU A 13 -9.64 6.36 -10.51
N ASP A 14 -10.63 6.65 -11.35
CA ASP A 14 -11.13 8.02 -11.54
C ASP A 14 -11.82 8.56 -10.29
N GLY A 15 -12.65 7.74 -9.66
CA GLY A 15 -13.28 8.05 -8.36
C GLY A 15 -12.24 8.30 -7.26
N GLY A 16 -11.19 7.47 -7.21
CA GLY A 16 -10.07 7.65 -6.28
C GLY A 16 -9.34 8.97 -6.49
N LEU A 17 -9.06 9.33 -7.74
CA LEU A 17 -8.44 10.61 -8.10
C LEU A 17 -9.36 11.80 -7.80
N THR A 18 -10.65 11.67 -8.05
CA THR A 18 -11.66 12.71 -7.76
C THR A 18 -11.76 12.96 -6.26
N LEU A 19 -11.85 11.91 -5.43
CA LEU A 19 -11.86 12.02 -3.97
C LEU A 19 -10.55 12.61 -3.44
N TYR A 20 -9.41 12.18 -4.01
CA TYR A 20 -8.10 12.73 -3.67
C TYR A 20 -8.04 14.23 -3.93
N ARG A 21 -8.47 14.70 -5.12
CA ARG A 21 -8.50 16.13 -5.47
C ARG A 21 -9.43 16.91 -4.55
N ARG A 22 -10.61 16.37 -4.26
CA ARG A 22 -11.61 17.01 -3.39
C ARG A 22 -11.09 17.23 -1.97
N HIS A 23 -10.34 16.27 -1.42
CA HIS A 23 -9.80 16.31 -0.06
C HIS A 23 -8.29 16.57 0.00
N PHE A 24 -7.71 17.06 -1.10
CA PHE A 24 -6.27 17.24 -1.25
C PHE A 24 -5.64 17.98 -0.07
N GLY A 25 -6.23 19.12 0.34
CA GLY A 25 -5.70 19.92 1.45
C GLY A 25 -5.67 19.17 2.79
N LEU A 26 -6.69 18.37 3.11
CA LEU A 26 -6.74 17.56 4.33
C LEU A 26 -5.71 16.42 4.27
N LEU A 27 -5.64 15.73 3.14
CA LEU A 27 -4.73 14.59 2.94
C LEU A 27 -3.26 15.03 2.97
N ILE A 28 -2.93 16.18 2.36
CA ILE A 28 -1.57 16.72 2.40
C ILE A 28 -1.21 17.21 3.80
N ARG A 29 -2.10 17.87 4.52
CA ARG A 29 -1.86 18.26 5.92
C ARG A 29 -1.57 17.04 6.79
N LEU A 30 -2.36 15.98 6.67
CA LEU A 30 -2.13 14.71 7.36
C LEU A 30 -0.77 14.11 6.96
N GLY A 31 -0.43 14.11 5.67
CA GLY A 31 0.85 13.62 5.15
C GLY A 31 2.05 14.39 5.67
N VAL A 32 1.94 15.72 5.73
CA VAL A 32 2.99 16.58 6.31
C VAL A 32 3.15 16.29 7.80
N ILE A 33 2.05 16.23 8.57
CA ILE A 33 2.10 15.91 10.01
C ILE A 33 2.78 14.54 10.24
N ALA A 34 2.46 13.55 9.41
CA ALA A 34 3.02 12.21 9.53
C ALA A 34 4.50 12.11 9.13
N LEU A 35 4.87 12.70 7.99
CA LEU A 35 6.13 12.37 7.31
C LEU A 35 7.19 13.47 7.34
N TRP A 36 6.89 14.68 7.86
CA TRP A 36 7.88 15.79 7.86
C TRP A 36 9.18 15.40 8.58
N LEU A 37 9.08 14.73 9.74
CA LEU A 37 10.24 14.36 10.53
C LEU A 37 11.11 13.29 9.84
N PRO A 38 10.59 12.10 9.47
CA PRO A 38 11.37 11.11 8.75
C PRO A 38 11.87 11.61 7.39
N ALA A 39 11.11 12.45 6.68
CA ALA A 39 11.55 13.05 5.43
C ALA A 39 12.77 13.96 5.63
N SER A 40 12.74 14.84 6.64
CA SER A 40 13.86 15.74 6.94
C SER A 40 15.14 14.97 7.30
N ILE A 41 15.02 13.91 8.11
CA ILE A 41 16.18 13.09 8.47
C ILE A 41 16.69 12.30 7.27
N ASN A 42 15.81 11.78 6.42
CA ASN A 42 16.20 11.11 5.16
C ASN A 42 17.00 12.03 4.24
N ILE A 43 16.54 13.27 4.05
CA ILE A 43 17.26 14.29 3.27
C ILE A 43 18.65 14.53 3.85
N TYR A 44 18.74 14.74 5.17
CA TYR A 44 20.02 14.92 5.85
C TYR A 44 20.97 13.74 5.60
N LEU A 45 20.51 12.50 5.79
CA LEU A 45 21.31 11.29 5.56
C LEU A 45 21.81 11.16 4.14
N GLN A 46 20.97 11.48 3.14
CA GLN A 46 21.40 11.40 1.74
C GLN A 46 22.46 12.44 1.39
N VAL A 47 22.37 13.63 1.95
CA VAL A 47 23.34 14.70 1.70
C VAL A 47 24.67 14.45 2.43
N THR A 48 24.67 13.78 3.59
CA THR A 48 25.87 13.59 4.44
C THR A 48 26.57 12.26 4.26
N GLY A 49 26.24 11.45 3.24
CA GLY A 49 26.98 10.21 2.93
C GLY A 49 26.12 8.94 2.88
N GLY A 50 24.82 9.06 3.09
CA GLY A 50 23.86 7.98 2.90
C GLY A 50 24.01 6.81 3.87
N ALA A 51 23.48 5.65 3.47
CA ALA A 51 23.43 4.44 4.29
C ALA A 51 24.80 3.85 4.64
N LEU A 52 25.83 4.11 3.84
CA LEU A 52 27.17 3.58 4.06
C LEU A 52 27.85 4.20 5.29
N GLN A 53 27.64 5.49 5.56
CA GLN A 53 28.25 6.19 6.70
C GLN A 53 27.37 6.15 7.95
N HIS A 54 26.05 6.04 7.81
CA HIS A 54 25.07 6.15 8.88
C HIS A 54 24.11 4.96 8.94
N SER A 55 24.61 3.73 8.77
CA SER A 55 23.77 2.52 8.62
C SER A 55 22.75 2.33 9.76
N VAL A 56 23.13 2.53 11.02
CA VAL A 56 22.23 2.39 12.17
C VAL A 56 21.14 3.45 12.14
N LEU A 57 21.51 4.71 11.89
CA LEU A 57 20.55 5.81 11.82
C LEU A 57 19.59 5.64 10.63
N TYR A 58 20.09 5.11 9.51
CA TYR A 58 19.27 4.80 8.34
C TYR A 58 18.18 3.76 8.67
N VAL A 59 18.51 2.70 9.42
CA VAL A 59 17.54 1.70 9.89
C VAL A 59 16.51 2.32 10.82
N ILE A 60 16.93 3.15 11.77
CA ILE A 60 16.02 3.84 12.71
C ILE A 60 15.04 4.73 11.94
N VAL A 61 15.53 5.50 10.96
CA VAL A 61 14.67 6.38 10.14
C VAL A 61 13.73 5.58 9.25
N ALA A 62 14.17 4.45 8.70
CA ALA A 62 13.31 3.56 7.92
C ALA A 62 12.17 3.00 8.77
N LEU A 63 12.44 2.58 10.00
CA LEU A 63 11.42 2.15 10.97
C LEU A 63 10.46 3.29 11.31
N LEU A 64 10.99 4.48 11.60
CA LEU A 64 10.17 5.67 11.89
C LEU A 64 9.26 5.99 10.69
N GLN A 65 9.81 5.99 9.48
CA GLN A 65 9.04 6.23 8.25
C GLN A 65 7.95 5.17 8.04
N TYR A 66 8.23 3.91 8.36
CA TYR A 66 7.25 2.83 8.29
C TYR A 66 6.06 3.08 9.24
N PHE A 67 6.31 3.40 10.54
CA PHE A 67 5.25 3.68 11.49
C PHE A 67 4.46 4.95 11.13
N CYS A 68 5.15 6.00 10.70
CA CYS A 68 4.51 7.22 10.21
C CYS A 68 3.67 6.97 8.95
N GLY A 69 4.10 6.04 8.09
CA GLY A 69 3.35 5.58 6.92
C GLY A 69 2.07 4.82 7.29
N LEU A 70 2.11 3.97 8.33
CA LEU A 70 0.91 3.30 8.85
C LEU A 70 -0.11 4.30 9.41
N PHE A 71 0.38 5.27 10.18
CA PHE A 71 -0.44 6.37 10.69
C PHE A 71 -1.11 7.16 9.56
N LEU A 72 -0.34 7.59 8.57
CA LEU A 72 -0.84 8.31 7.39
C LEU A 72 -1.89 7.50 6.64
N THR A 73 -1.61 6.21 6.40
CA THR A 73 -2.53 5.33 5.68
C THR A 73 -3.85 5.17 6.40
N ALA A 74 -3.83 4.92 7.73
CA ALA A 74 -5.05 4.79 8.52
C ALA A 74 -5.88 6.08 8.56
N GLY A 75 -5.23 7.21 8.77
CA GLY A 75 -5.89 8.51 8.75
C GLY A 75 -6.47 8.88 7.38
N ALA A 76 -5.75 8.58 6.30
CA ALA A 76 -6.25 8.79 4.93
C ALA A 76 -7.47 7.90 4.64
N ILE A 77 -7.44 6.62 5.01
CA ILE A 77 -8.58 5.70 4.87
C ILE A 77 -9.82 6.27 5.60
N ARG A 78 -9.64 6.86 6.79
CA ARG A 78 -10.74 7.48 7.55
C ARG A 78 -11.36 8.65 6.79
N ILE A 79 -10.55 9.60 6.34
CA ILE A 79 -11.02 10.76 5.56
C ILE A 79 -11.81 10.31 4.33
N ILE A 80 -11.27 9.36 3.59
CA ILE A 80 -11.89 8.88 2.35
C ILE A 80 -13.17 8.10 2.63
N SER A 81 -13.18 7.26 3.65
CA SER A 81 -14.36 6.52 4.08
C SER A 81 -15.50 7.44 4.49
N ASP A 82 -15.22 8.42 5.34
CA ASP A 82 -16.23 9.39 5.78
C ASP A 82 -16.78 10.21 4.61
N SER A 83 -15.90 10.68 3.72
CA SER A 83 -16.31 11.39 2.50
C SER A 83 -17.16 10.52 1.58
N TYR A 84 -16.76 9.26 1.37
CA TYR A 84 -17.49 8.32 0.51
C TYR A 84 -18.88 7.97 1.05
N LEU A 85 -19.03 7.93 2.37
CA LEU A 85 -20.30 7.70 3.06
C LEU A 85 -21.10 8.99 3.30
N GLY A 86 -20.65 10.14 2.80
CA GLY A 86 -21.34 11.43 2.94
C GLY A 86 -21.28 12.03 4.34
N LYS A 87 -20.31 11.60 5.17
CA LYS A 87 -20.07 12.15 6.51
C LYS A 87 -19.12 13.35 6.45
N GLU A 88 -19.17 14.20 7.47
CA GLU A 88 -18.16 15.26 7.63
C GLU A 88 -16.78 14.66 7.93
N THR A 89 -15.75 15.19 7.29
CA THR A 89 -14.38 14.73 7.45
C THR A 89 -13.60 15.75 8.29
N ALA A 90 -13.13 15.31 9.47
CA ALA A 90 -12.30 16.15 10.32
C ALA A 90 -10.86 15.61 10.40
N LEU A 91 -9.88 16.54 10.39
CA LEU A 91 -8.47 16.17 10.52
C LEU A 91 -8.18 15.53 11.90
N ALA A 92 -8.83 16.02 12.95
CA ALA A 92 -8.67 15.51 14.31
C ALA A 92 -9.07 14.04 14.42
N ASP A 93 -10.18 13.64 13.80
CA ASP A 93 -10.67 12.25 13.79
C ASP A 93 -9.73 11.34 13.01
N ALA A 94 -9.19 11.82 11.89
CA ALA A 94 -8.21 11.10 11.10
C ALA A 94 -6.89 10.88 11.87
N VAL A 95 -6.41 11.89 12.59
CA VAL A 95 -5.23 11.80 13.45
C VAL A 95 -5.47 10.83 14.61
N GLY A 96 -6.61 10.95 15.30
CA GLY A 96 -6.97 10.06 16.42
C GLY A 96 -7.05 8.60 15.99
N LEU A 97 -7.76 8.32 14.89
CA LEU A 97 -7.86 6.95 14.35
C LEU A 97 -6.49 6.46 13.84
N GLY A 98 -5.75 7.31 13.13
CA GLY A 98 -4.40 6.98 12.65
C GLY A 98 -3.52 6.49 13.78
N ALA A 99 -3.49 7.22 14.91
CA ALA A 99 -2.70 6.87 16.09
C ALA A 99 -3.16 5.55 16.74
N SER A 100 -4.48 5.34 16.87
CA SER A 100 -5.03 4.12 17.50
C SER A 100 -4.81 2.84 16.69
N LYS A 101 -4.67 2.95 15.37
CA LYS A 101 -4.53 1.81 14.46
C LYS A 101 -3.09 1.44 14.11
N ILE A 102 -2.09 2.17 14.63
CA ILE A 102 -0.66 1.87 14.36
C ILE A 102 -0.31 0.44 14.77
N ILE A 103 -0.62 0.04 16.00
CA ILE A 103 -0.26 -1.29 16.53
C ILE A 103 -0.99 -2.42 15.78
N PRO A 104 -2.32 -2.38 15.57
CA PRO A 104 -3.01 -3.37 14.76
C PRO A 104 -2.45 -3.48 13.33
N LEU A 105 -2.20 -2.35 12.67
CA LEU A 105 -1.65 -2.32 11.31
C LEU A 105 -0.20 -2.84 11.26
N PHE A 106 0.61 -2.55 12.29
CA PHE A 106 1.95 -3.09 12.41
C PHE A 106 1.92 -4.61 12.52
N GLY A 107 1.07 -5.17 13.39
CA GLY A 107 0.90 -6.61 13.54
C GLY A 107 0.48 -7.30 12.24
N VAL A 108 -0.50 -6.73 11.54
CA VAL A 108 -0.95 -7.22 10.23
C VAL A 108 0.13 -7.05 9.17
N GLY A 109 0.86 -5.93 9.17
CA GLY A 109 1.99 -5.69 8.28
C GLY A 109 3.11 -6.73 8.45
N LEU A 110 3.45 -7.05 9.71
CA LEU A 110 4.40 -8.13 10.04
C LEU A 110 3.88 -9.49 9.57
N GLY A 111 2.63 -9.83 9.89
CA GLY A 111 2.03 -11.12 9.47
C GLY A 111 2.04 -11.27 7.95
N LYS A 112 1.65 -10.23 7.23
CA LYS A 112 1.69 -10.19 5.75
C LYS A 112 3.13 -10.27 5.22
N GLY A 113 4.05 -9.53 5.82
CA GLY A 113 5.47 -9.55 5.47
C GLY A 113 6.10 -10.91 5.70
N LEU A 114 5.84 -11.57 6.84
CA LEU A 114 6.31 -12.92 7.13
C LEU A 114 5.74 -13.95 6.16
N LEU A 115 4.45 -13.89 5.88
CA LEU A 115 3.80 -14.83 4.97
C LEU A 115 4.32 -14.72 3.53
N LEU A 116 4.38 -13.49 3.00
CA LEU A 116 4.92 -13.26 1.65
C LEU A 116 6.43 -13.47 1.59
N GLY A 117 7.15 -13.07 2.65
CA GLY A 117 8.60 -13.27 2.77
C GLY A 117 8.96 -14.75 2.83
N LEU A 118 8.24 -15.57 3.61
CA LEU A 118 8.43 -17.00 3.63
C LEU A 118 8.20 -17.62 2.24
N LEU A 119 7.15 -17.18 1.54
CA LEU A 119 6.88 -17.65 0.18
C LEU A 119 8.04 -17.30 -0.77
N VAL A 120 8.58 -16.08 -0.69
CA VAL A 120 9.74 -15.65 -1.48
C VAL A 120 10.99 -16.49 -1.14
N VAL A 121 11.23 -16.78 0.14
CA VAL A 121 12.35 -17.64 0.57
C VAL A 121 12.20 -19.06 0.01
N VAL A 122 11.01 -19.66 0.09
CA VAL A 122 10.74 -20.99 -0.49
C VAL A 122 10.98 -21.00 -2.00
N ILE A 123 10.49 -19.97 -2.71
CA ILE A 123 10.72 -19.81 -4.15
C ILE A 123 12.22 -19.68 -4.45
N GLY A 124 12.95 -18.89 -3.68
CA GLY A 124 14.39 -18.70 -3.80
C GLY A 124 15.18 -19.99 -3.56
N MET A 125 14.79 -20.79 -2.57
CA MET A 125 15.39 -22.10 -2.31
C MET A 125 15.14 -23.08 -3.47
N LEU A 126 13.90 -23.15 -3.98
CA LEU A 126 13.57 -23.97 -5.14
C LEU A 126 14.36 -23.53 -6.39
N ALA A 127 14.51 -22.24 -6.61
CA ALA A 127 15.36 -21.71 -7.67
C ALA A 127 16.84 -22.07 -7.48
N GLY A 128 17.35 -21.92 -6.24
CA GLY A 128 18.75 -22.23 -5.90
C GLY A 128 19.12 -23.69 -6.10
N VAL A 129 18.18 -24.62 -5.84
CA VAL A 129 18.36 -26.05 -6.14
C VAL A 129 18.18 -26.34 -7.64
N GLY A 130 17.26 -25.64 -8.30
CA GLY A 130 16.98 -25.83 -9.73
C GLY A 130 18.12 -25.41 -10.64
N VAL A 131 18.81 -24.30 -10.36
CA VAL A 131 19.89 -23.76 -11.20
C VAL A 131 21.05 -24.76 -11.40
N PRO A 132 21.61 -25.40 -10.36
CA PRO A 132 22.66 -26.45 -10.55
C PRO A 132 22.17 -27.65 -11.34
N LEU A 133 20.92 -28.11 -11.15
CA LEU A 133 20.33 -29.21 -11.91
C LEU A 133 20.19 -28.91 -13.40
N MET A 134 20.10 -27.64 -13.77
CA MET A 134 20.01 -27.16 -15.16
C MET A 134 21.34 -27.23 -15.91
N SER A 135 22.48 -27.13 -15.22
CA SER A 135 23.81 -27.06 -15.85
C SER A 135 24.18 -28.28 -16.70
N GLY A 136 23.41 -29.38 -16.57
CA GLY A 136 23.58 -30.61 -17.40
C GLY A 136 22.37 -30.95 -18.30
N SER A 137 21.24 -30.22 -18.22
CA SER A 137 19.98 -30.64 -18.85
C SER A 137 19.57 -29.83 -20.10
N GLY A 138 20.37 -28.88 -20.53
CA GLY A 138 20.14 -28.07 -21.75
C GLY A 138 18.78 -27.36 -21.75
N VAL A 139 18.08 -27.36 -22.89
CA VAL A 139 16.79 -26.67 -23.09
C VAL A 139 15.69 -27.18 -22.15
N ALA A 140 15.69 -28.48 -21.80
CA ALA A 140 14.67 -29.05 -20.92
C ALA A 140 14.74 -28.45 -19.50
N GLY A 141 15.94 -28.23 -18.97
CA GLY A 141 16.12 -27.58 -17.67
C GLY A 141 15.67 -26.14 -17.65
N LEU A 142 15.99 -25.39 -18.72
CA LEU A 142 15.49 -23.99 -18.88
C LEU A 142 13.97 -23.92 -18.89
N LEU A 143 13.30 -24.79 -19.62
CA LEU A 143 11.83 -24.85 -19.67
C LEU A 143 11.22 -25.20 -18.31
N PHE A 144 11.78 -26.20 -17.62
CA PHE A 144 11.33 -26.56 -16.28
C PHE A 144 11.45 -25.39 -15.30
N PHE A 145 12.62 -24.73 -15.29
CA PHE A 145 12.83 -23.56 -14.44
C PHE A 145 11.86 -22.43 -14.75
N ALA A 146 11.64 -22.12 -16.03
CA ALA A 146 10.70 -21.09 -16.46
C ALA A 146 9.28 -21.39 -15.95
N VAL A 147 8.81 -22.64 -16.05
CA VAL A 147 7.49 -23.06 -15.57
C VAL A 147 7.39 -22.90 -14.05
N VAL A 148 8.39 -23.35 -13.29
CA VAL A 148 8.42 -23.22 -11.82
C VAL A 148 8.45 -21.75 -11.41
N PHE A 149 9.27 -20.92 -12.06
CA PHE A 149 9.41 -19.51 -11.76
C PHE A 149 8.12 -18.72 -12.08
N ILE A 150 7.49 -18.98 -13.22
CA ILE A 150 6.20 -18.37 -13.58
C ILE A 150 5.11 -18.80 -12.61
N GLY A 151 5.05 -20.09 -12.26
CA GLY A 151 4.11 -20.61 -11.28
C GLY A 151 4.29 -19.99 -9.89
N ALA A 152 5.53 -19.77 -9.49
CA ALA A 152 5.88 -19.13 -8.22
C ALA A 152 5.46 -17.64 -8.18
N ILE A 153 5.74 -16.88 -9.25
CA ILE A 153 5.27 -15.50 -9.37
C ILE A 153 3.74 -15.44 -9.35
N TRP A 154 3.09 -16.36 -10.07
CA TRP A 154 1.62 -16.41 -10.08
C TRP A 154 1.05 -16.70 -8.69
N LEU A 155 1.64 -17.66 -7.95
CA LEU A 155 1.24 -17.98 -6.57
C LEU A 155 1.42 -16.79 -5.64
N LEU A 156 2.57 -16.09 -5.72
CA LEU A 156 2.85 -14.91 -4.94
C LEU A 156 1.81 -13.80 -5.22
N ALA A 157 1.53 -13.53 -6.49
CA ALA A 157 0.52 -12.56 -6.90
C ALA A 157 -0.89 -12.97 -6.42
N PHE A 158 -1.25 -14.24 -6.53
CA PHE A 158 -2.53 -14.77 -6.09
C PHE A 158 -2.74 -14.59 -4.58
N VAL A 159 -1.72 -14.86 -3.78
CA VAL A 159 -1.74 -14.68 -2.32
C VAL A 159 -1.76 -13.20 -1.97
N ALA A 160 -0.92 -12.38 -2.61
CA ALA A 160 -0.88 -10.95 -2.39
C ALA A 160 -2.23 -10.26 -2.69
N CYS A 161 -2.91 -10.68 -3.77
CA CYS A 161 -4.25 -10.19 -4.10
C CYS A 161 -5.30 -10.58 -3.05
N GLY A 162 -5.16 -11.77 -2.45
CA GLY A 162 -6.03 -12.19 -1.34
C GLY A 162 -5.98 -11.26 -0.14
N TYR A 163 -4.82 -10.64 0.10
CA TYR A 163 -4.57 -9.75 1.24
C TYR A 163 -4.49 -8.27 0.85
N ALA A 164 -4.97 -7.90 -0.33
CA ALA A 164 -4.85 -6.54 -0.84
C ALA A 164 -5.62 -5.49 -0.02
N VAL A 165 -6.79 -5.85 0.52
CA VAL A 165 -7.67 -4.95 1.30
C VAL A 165 -7.56 -5.14 2.82
N THR A 166 -6.60 -5.92 3.31
CA THR A 166 -6.41 -6.19 4.74
C THR A 166 -6.29 -4.90 5.57
N THR A 167 -5.56 -3.91 5.06
CA THR A 167 -5.38 -2.61 5.72
C THR A 167 -6.70 -1.86 5.89
N GLN A 168 -7.56 -1.85 4.86
CA GLN A 168 -8.88 -1.23 4.90
C GLN A 168 -9.79 -1.93 5.89
N VAL A 169 -9.76 -3.27 5.91
CA VAL A 169 -10.52 -4.09 6.86
C VAL A 169 -10.13 -3.75 8.31
N VAL A 170 -8.83 -3.71 8.65
CA VAL A 170 -8.36 -3.35 10.00
C VAL A 170 -8.79 -1.96 10.43
N VAL A 171 -8.83 -1.01 9.50
CA VAL A 171 -9.17 0.38 9.82
C VAL A 171 -10.67 0.59 9.94
N LEU A 172 -11.47 -0.05 9.07
CA LEU A 172 -12.88 0.26 8.87
C LEU A 172 -13.84 -0.72 9.53
N GLU A 173 -13.42 -1.97 9.80
CA GLU A 173 -14.29 -2.97 10.43
C GLU A 173 -13.97 -3.14 11.92
N PRO A 174 -15.00 -3.35 12.77
CA PRO A 174 -14.79 -3.81 14.12
C PRO A 174 -14.35 -5.28 14.09
N LEU A 175 -13.13 -5.56 14.49
CA LEU A 175 -12.56 -6.90 14.54
C LEU A 175 -12.20 -7.26 15.97
N ASP A 176 -12.42 -8.52 16.37
CA ASP A 176 -11.98 -9.03 17.66
C ASP A 176 -10.45 -9.10 17.75
N GLY A 177 -9.79 -9.39 16.64
CA GLY A 177 -8.34 -9.39 16.51
C GLY A 177 -7.85 -8.82 15.15
N ALA A 178 -6.70 -8.17 15.16
CA ALA A 178 -6.13 -7.61 13.92
C ALA A 178 -5.89 -8.67 12.83
N PHE A 179 -5.57 -9.91 13.23
CA PHE A 179 -5.32 -11.02 12.32
C PHE A 179 -6.57 -11.58 11.65
N ASP A 180 -7.77 -11.35 12.19
CA ASP A 180 -9.03 -11.74 11.55
C ASP A 180 -9.23 -11.03 10.21
N SER A 181 -8.57 -9.87 10.05
CA SER A 181 -8.53 -9.14 8.78
C SER A 181 -7.97 -9.93 7.60
N PHE A 182 -7.14 -10.95 7.84
CA PHE A 182 -6.62 -11.82 6.77
C PHE A 182 -7.72 -12.68 6.16
N GLY A 183 -8.49 -13.38 7.02
CA GLY A 183 -9.64 -14.18 6.61
C GLY A 183 -10.67 -13.30 5.89
N ARG A 184 -10.96 -12.16 6.48
CA ARG A 184 -11.92 -11.19 5.94
C ARG A 184 -11.52 -10.63 4.58
N SER A 185 -10.25 -10.21 4.41
CA SER A 185 -9.72 -9.75 3.12
C SER A 185 -9.76 -10.84 2.06
N TRP A 186 -9.43 -12.08 2.43
CA TRP A 186 -9.49 -13.23 1.53
C TRP A 186 -10.90 -13.51 1.04
N GLU A 187 -11.91 -13.45 1.91
CA GLU A 187 -13.32 -13.62 1.55
C GLU A 187 -13.80 -12.51 0.61
N LEU A 188 -13.50 -11.25 0.89
CA LEU A 188 -13.89 -10.12 0.05
C LEU A 188 -13.30 -10.21 -1.36
N THR A 189 -12.04 -10.64 -1.49
CA THR A 189 -11.33 -10.72 -2.77
C THR A 189 -11.64 -11.99 -3.56
N LYS A 190 -12.27 -13.01 -2.93
CA LYS A 190 -12.59 -14.28 -3.58
C LYS A 190 -13.53 -14.06 -4.77
N GLY A 191 -13.13 -14.54 -5.95
CA GLY A 191 -13.86 -14.33 -7.22
C GLY A 191 -13.51 -13.05 -7.98
N PHE A 192 -12.84 -12.07 -7.32
CA PHE A 192 -12.47 -10.79 -7.93
C PHE A 192 -10.96 -10.57 -8.00
N LYS A 193 -10.13 -11.61 -7.79
CA LYS A 193 -8.66 -11.49 -7.74
C LYS A 193 -8.04 -10.86 -8.98
N ARG A 194 -8.59 -11.11 -10.18
CA ARG A 194 -8.10 -10.46 -11.42
C ARG A 194 -8.30 -8.94 -11.38
N LYS A 195 -9.47 -8.47 -10.92
CA LYS A 195 -9.76 -7.05 -10.76
C LYS A 195 -8.82 -6.42 -9.73
N VAL A 196 -8.69 -7.07 -8.57
CA VAL A 196 -7.78 -6.65 -7.50
C VAL A 196 -6.34 -6.59 -7.99
N ALA A 197 -5.87 -7.60 -8.73
CA ALA A 197 -4.53 -7.63 -9.31
C ALA A 197 -4.28 -6.44 -10.26
N ASN A 198 -5.21 -6.19 -11.19
CA ASN A 198 -5.06 -5.10 -12.15
C ASN A 198 -5.02 -3.74 -11.46
N ILE A 199 -5.88 -3.50 -10.46
CA ILE A 199 -5.87 -2.25 -9.68
C ILE A 199 -4.58 -2.14 -8.88
N ALA A 200 -4.15 -3.22 -8.21
CA ALA A 200 -2.91 -3.23 -7.42
C ALA A 200 -1.66 -3.01 -8.28
N ILE A 201 -1.60 -3.58 -9.48
CA ILE A 201 -0.50 -3.37 -10.43
C ILE A 201 -0.46 -1.89 -10.87
N LEU A 202 -1.59 -1.33 -11.30
CA LEU A 202 -1.65 0.07 -11.72
C LEU A 202 -1.31 1.03 -10.58
N ALA A 203 -1.89 0.81 -9.41
CA ALA A 203 -1.57 1.59 -8.22
C ALA A 203 -0.08 1.45 -7.84
N GLY A 204 0.46 0.24 -7.92
CA GLY A 204 1.88 -0.03 -7.71
C GLY A 204 2.80 0.69 -8.71
N ILE A 205 2.43 0.74 -9.99
CA ILE A 205 3.15 1.48 -11.03
C ILE A 205 3.13 2.98 -10.72
N ILE A 206 1.94 3.54 -10.43
CA ILE A 206 1.76 4.97 -10.12
C ILE A 206 2.58 5.40 -8.91
N PHE A 207 2.73 4.53 -7.91
CA PHE A 207 3.50 4.83 -6.70
C PHE A 207 5.00 4.53 -6.87
N ASN A 208 5.35 3.28 -7.24
CA ASN A 208 6.73 2.82 -7.16
C ASN A 208 7.62 3.40 -8.27
N ILE A 209 7.08 3.63 -9.47
CA ILE A 209 7.90 4.15 -10.57
C ILE A 209 8.40 5.58 -10.25
N PRO A 210 7.56 6.57 -9.90
CA PRO A 210 8.05 7.91 -9.59
C PRO A 210 9.04 7.91 -8.42
N VAL A 211 8.71 7.21 -7.33
CA VAL A 211 9.57 7.14 -6.14
C VAL A 211 10.89 6.45 -6.47
N GLY A 212 10.85 5.31 -7.15
CA GLY A 212 12.03 4.52 -7.50
C GLY A 212 12.95 5.25 -8.48
N VAL A 213 12.40 5.88 -9.52
CA VAL A 213 13.18 6.63 -10.51
C VAL A 213 13.85 7.84 -9.85
N VAL A 214 13.12 8.66 -9.11
CA VAL A 214 13.68 9.85 -8.47
C VAL A 214 14.72 9.47 -7.42
N SER A 215 14.44 8.47 -6.58
CA SER A 215 15.40 7.98 -5.57
C SER A 215 16.64 7.35 -6.21
N GLY A 216 16.47 6.57 -7.27
CA GLY A 216 17.58 5.96 -8.00
C GLY A 216 18.48 7.00 -8.68
N LEU A 217 17.89 8.03 -9.31
CA LEU A 217 18.65 9.15 -9.87
C LEU A 217 19.39 9.96 -8.80
N ALA A 218 18.74 10.23 -7.65
CA ALA A 218 19.38 10.90 -6.53
C ALA A 218 20.63 10.14 -6.06
N GLN A 219 20.53 8.83 -5.88
CA GLN A 219 21.66 7.99 -5.45
C GLN A 219 22.75 7.87 -6.54
N GLY A 220 22.36 7.68 -7.81
CA GLY A 220 23.30 7.56 -8.92
C GLY A 220 24.12 8.83 -9.18
N LEU A 221 23.55 10.00 -8.87
CA LEU A 221 24.21 11.30 -9.05
C LEU A 221 24.98 11.78 -7.81
N ALA A 222 24.92 11.06 -6.69
CA ALA A 222 25.49 11.50 -5.44
C ALA A 222 27.00 11.87 -5.51
N VAL A 223 27.77 11.15 -6.32
CA VAL A 223 29.20 11.37 -6.50
C VAL A 223 29.47 12.37 -7.63
N SER A 224 28.78 12.25 -8.77
CA SER A 224 29.05 13.04 -9.96
C SER A 224 28.45 14.45 -9.92
N ASN A 225 27.31 14.63 -9.29
CA ASN A 225 26.63 15.91 -9.16
C ASN A 225 25.87 16.00 -7.80
N PRO A 226 26.60 16.31 -6.70
CA PRO A 226 25.99 16.35 -5.36
C PRO A 226 24.84 17.35 -5.23
N GLY A 227 24.90 18.49 -5.92
CA GLY A 227 23.84 19.50 -5.88
C GLY A 227 22.52 19.00 -6.47
N LEU A 228 22.55 18.38 -7.66
CA LEU A 228 21.36 17.79 -8.27
C LEU A 228 20.86 16.59 -7.48
N SER A 229 21.76 15.77 -6.94
CA SER A 229 21.42 14.65 -6.05
C SER A 229 20.63 15.15 -4.84
N ALA A 230 21.05 16.22 -4.16
CA ALA A 230 20.35 16.80 -3.03
C ALA A 230 18.93 17.29 -3.40
N VAL A 231 18.77 17.94 -4.55
CA VAL A 231 17.44 18.37 -5.03
C VAL A 231 16.52 17.16 -5.27
N LEU A 232 17.02 16.12 -5.93
CA LEU A 232 16.27 14.90 -6.19
C LEU A 232 15.94 14.15 -4.89
N ALA A 233 16.84 14.19 -3.90
CA ALA A 233 16.59 13.62 -2.58
C ALA A 233 15.40 14.29 -1.88
N VAL A 234 15.32 15.62 -1.94
CA VAL A 234 14.17 16.39 -1.42
C VAL A 234 12.88 15.97 -2.14
N VAL A 235 12.90 15.91 -3.47
CA VAL A 235 11.72 15.48 -4.24
C VAL A 235 11.31 14.05 -3.86
N ALA A 236 12.27 13.11 -3.77
CA ALA A 236 12.02 11.73 -3.38
C ALA A 236 11.40 11.61 -1.99
N ALA A 237 11.84 12.43 -1.03
CA ALA A 237 11.31 12.44 0.33
C ALA A 237 9.88 13.02 0.42
N LEU A 238 9.51 13.92 -0.48
CA LEU A 238 8.19 14.54 -0.54
C LEU A 238 7.15 13.68 -1.29
N LEU A 239 7.57 12.87 -2.25
CA LEU A 239 6.66 12.03 -3.05
C LEU A 239 5.72 11.16 -2.22
N PRO A 240 6.14 10.46 -1.14
CA PRO A 240 5.24 9.67 -0.32
C PRO A 240 4.14 10.49 0.37
N ILE A 241 4.38 11.77 0.70
CA ILE A 241 3.37 12.67 1.29
C ILE A 241 2.18 12.82 0.34
N VAL A 242 2.45 12.87 -0.97
CA VAL A 242 1.45 13.06 -2.02
C VAL A 242 0.84 11.73 -2.47
N LEU A 243 1.69 10.73 -2.69
CA LEU A 243 1.26 9.47 -3.33
C LEU A 243 0.60 8.48 -2.36
N THR A 244 1.01 8.43 -1.08
CA THR A 244 0.42 7.50 -0.11
C THR A 244 -1.09 7.73 0.09
N PRO A 245 -1.58 8.98 0.29
CA PRO A 245 -3.01 9.20 0.39
C PRO A 245 -3.78 8.90 -0.92
N LEU A 246 -3.16 9.09 -2.08
CA LEU A 246 -3.77 8.71 -3.36
C LEU A 246 -4.00 7.20 -3.44
N LEU A 247 -3.01 6.39 -3.02
CA LEU A 247 -3.18 4.94 -2.92
C LEU A 247 -4.28 4.57 -1.94
N ALA A 248 -4.34 5.23 -0.78
CA ALA A 248 -5.41 5.01 0.19
C ALA A 248 -6.79 5.27 -0.42
N CYS A 249 -6.97 6.31 -1.26
CA CYS A 249 -8.21 6.55 -1.99
C CYS A 249 -8.60 5.37 -2.89
N VAL A 250 -7.69 4.92 -3.74
CA VAL A 250 -7.96 3.83 -4.70
C VAL A 250 -8.31 2.52 -3.98
N PHE A 251 -7.50 2.14 -2.98
CA PHE A 251 -7.73 0.90 -2.25
C PHE A 251 -8.98 0.95 -1.35
N THR A 252 -9.34 2.12 -0.82
CA THR A 252 -10.58 2.26 -0.04
C THR A 252 -11.81 2.13 -0.92
N LEU A 253 -11.82 2.73 -2.12
CA LEU A 253 -12.89 2.53 -3.09
C LEU A 253 -12.97 1.07 -3.56
N MET A 254 -11.84 0.43 -3.82
CA MET A 254 -11.80 -1.00 -4.15
C MET A 254 -12.38 -1.86 -3.02
N TYR A 255 -12.09 -1.55 -1.77
CA TYR A 255 -12.67 -2.23 -0.62
C TYR A 255 -14.20 -2.09 -0.59
N TYR A 256 -14.74 -0.88 -0.80
CA TYR A 256 -16.19 -0.68 -0.85
C TYR A 256 -16.84 -1.36 -2.04
N ASP A 257 -16.22 -1.35 -3.22
CA ASP A 257 -16.71 -2.09 -4.39
C ASP A 257 -16.80 -3.61 -4.10
N LEU A 258 -15.79 -4.18 -3.45
CA LEU A 258 -15.80 -5.58 -3.06
C LEU A 258 -16.90 -5.90 -2.04
N ARG A 259 -17.14 -5.01 -1.07
CA ARG A 259 -18.25 -5.18 -0.11
C ARG A 259 -19.62 -5.09 -0.74
N ILE A 260 -19.84 -4.14 -1.67
CA ILE A 260 -21.08 -4.02 -2.42
C ILE A 260 -21.36 -5.31 -3.18
N ARG A 261 -20.37 -5.85 -3.89
CA ARG A 261 -20.51 -7.08 -4.69
C ARG A 261 -20.70 -8.35 -3.87
N ARG A 262 -20.18 -8.40 -2.66
CA ARG A 262 -20.21 -9.61 -1.81
C ARG A 262 -21.33 -9.61 -0.78
N GLU A 263 -21.69 -8.45 -0.26
CA GLU A 263 -22.52 -8.30 0.94
C GLU A 263 -23.74 -7.43 0.72
N ALA A 264 -23.94 -6.94 -0.53
CA ALA A 264 -24.98 -5.95 -0.81
C ALA A 264 -24.94 -4.77 0.19
N PHE A 265 -23.73 -4.26 0.45
CA PHE A 265 -23.47 -3.21 1.43
C PHE A 265 -24.27 -1.92 1.14
N ASP A 266 -24.59 -1.66 -0.12
CA ASP A 266 -25.48 -0.61 -0.58
C ASP A 266 -26.87 -0.71 0.08
N LEU A 267 -27.44 -1.91 0.14
CA LEU A 267 -28.75 -2.16 0.78
C LEU A 267 -28.66 -1.97 2.31
N GLN A 268 -27.56 -2.36 2.94
CA GLN A 268 -27.35 -2.16 4.38
C GLN A 268 -27.30 -0.68 4.75
N VAL A 269 -26.58 0.13 3.97
CA VAL A 269 -26.49 1.58 4.18
C VAL A 269 -27.85 2.24 3.97
N LEU A 270 -28.59 1.85 2.91
CA LEU A 270 -29.92 2.38 2.64
C LEU A 270 -30.91 2.04 3.78
N SER A 271 -30.88 0.81 4.28
CA SER A 271 -31.76 0.42 5.40
C SER A 271 -31.47 1.24 6.67
N GLN A 272 -30.21 1.50 6.97
CA GLN A 272 -29.83 2.34 8.13
C GLN A 272 -30.30 3.79 7.97
N GLN A 273 -30.22 4.36 6.77
CA GLN A 273 -30.69 5.72 6.49
C GLN A 273 -32.22 5.85 6.65
N LEU A 274 -32.97 4.83 6.23
CA LEU A 274 -34.44 4.81 6.40
C LEU A 274 -34.88 4.68 7.86
N VAL A 275 -34.09 4.01 8.70
CA VAL A 275 -34.39 3.87 10.14
C VAL A 275 -34.01 5.13 10.93
N SER A 276 -33.07 5.93 10.42
CA SER A 276 -32.58 7.16 11.06
C SER A 276 -33.31 8.42 10.64
N SER A 277 -34.17 8.36 9.60
CA SER A 277 -35.04 9.44 9.12
C SER A 277 -36.42 9.40 9.78
#